data_c762267f5ab919b9a10a4f43876e8ded
#
_entry.id   c762267f5ab919b9a10a4f43876e8ded
#
_cell.length_a   1.000
_cell.length_b   1.000
_cell.length_c   1.000
_cell.angle_alpha   90.00
_cell.angle_beta   90.00
_cell.angle_gamma   90.00
#
_symmetry.space_group_name_H-M   'P 1'
#
loop_
_entity.id
_entity.type
_entity.pdbx_description
1 polymer ?
#
loop_
_entity_poly.entity_id
_entity_poly.type
_entity_poly.pdbx_seq_one_letter_code
_entity_poly.pdbx_strand_id
1 'polypeptide(L)'
;MKDILTYIDKNKDVLGIDEYKIDFLQQGEYNINYLITTKDKKFVLRLNSKSQMNLPNQIRYEYDTLKFLEKSGVTPKVYYVDDSDSKLLNGVILMEYLDGRSLIYEEDREKAAYIFSKIHSIDASNANNFIVEKNLFQDRISEANFWLKEVFESKKVSKEHKEFFEKFLNYLENNK
;
A
#
# COMPACT_ATOMS: atom_id res chain seq x y z
N MET A 1 0.10 13.61 -18.20
CA MET A 1 0.21 12.67 -19.36
C MET A 1 1.48 12.89 -20.17
N LYS A 2 1.74 14.09 -20.72
CA LYS A 2 2.94 14.37 -21.55
C LYS A 2 4.26 13.99 -20.85
N ASP A 3 4.42 14.35 -19.58
CA ASP A 3 5.65 14.06 -18.84
C ASP A 3 5.84 12.55 -18.60
N ILE A 4 4.75 11.81 -18.40
CA ILE A 4 4.78 10.35 -18.25
C ILE A 4 5.21 9.67 -19.54
N LEU A 5 4.65 10.09 -20.68
CA LEU A 5 5.07 9.59 -21.99
C LEU A 5 6.55 9.86 -22.24
N THR A 6 7.00 11.08 -21.95
CA THR A 6 8.42 11.45 -22.06
C THR A 6 9.31 10.60 -21.15
N TYR A 7 8.85 10.28 -19.95
CA TYR A 7 9.57 9.41 -19.01
C TYR A 7 9.69 7.99 -19.55
N ILE A 8 8.57 7.39 -19.99
CA ILE A 8 8.57 6.03 -20.54
C ILE A 8 9.47 5.96 -21.78
N ASP A 9 9.34 6.93 -22.71
CA ASP A 9 10.12 6.95 -23.95
C ASP A 9 11.63 7.07 -23.69
N LYS A 10 12.04 7.79 -22.64
CA LYS A 10 13.45 7.90 -22.25
C LYS A 10 14.00 6.64 -21.58
N ASN A 11 13.12 5.84 -20.98
CA ASN A 11 13.50 4.67 -20.20
C ASN A 11 13.05 3.35 -20.82
N LYS A 12 12.66 3.34 -22.10
CA LYS A 12 12.13 2.15 -22.80
C LYS A 12 13.00 0.91 -22.64
N ASP A 13 14.31 1.06 -22.82
CA ASP A 13 15.25 -0.05 -22.75
C ASP A 13 15.30 -0.66 -21.34
N VAL A 14 15.33 0.19 -20.30
CA VAL A 14 15.36 -0.25 -18.90
C VAL A 14 14.02 -0.85 -18.46
N LEU A 15 12.92 -0.29 -18.96
CA LEU A 15 11.58 -0.78 -18.69
C LEU A 15 11.25 -2.06 -19.47
N GLY A 16 12.02 -2.36 -20.55
CA GLY A 16 11.74 -3.47 -21.44
C GLY A 16 10.45 -3.29 -22.24
N ILE A 17 10.15 -2.04 -22.62
CA ILE A 17 8.91 -1.65 -23.30
C ILE A 17 9.26 -0.95 -24.61
N ASP A 18 8.95 -1.56 -25.76
CA ASP A 18 9.16 -0.96 -27.07
C ASP A 18 7.93 -0.19 -27.56
N GLU A 19 6.92 -0.93 -28.00
CA GLU A 19 5.64 -0.38 -28.44
C GLU A 19 4.61 -0.56 -27.32
N TYR A 20 3.92 0.51 -26.97
CA TYR A 20 2.96 0.47 -25.89
C TYR A 20 1.78 1.42 -26.09
N LYS A 21 0.68 1.08 -25.44
CA LYS A 21 -0.45 1.96 -25.17
C LYS A 21 -0.47 2.24 -23.67
N ILE A 22 -0.78 3.47 -23.28
CA ILE A 22 -0.96 3.86 -21.88
C ILE A 22 -2.39 4.37 -21.67
N ASP A 23 -3.04 3.81 -20.66
CA ASP A 23 -4.36 4.22 -20.21
C ASP A 23 -4.31 4.57 -18.71
N PHE A 24 -5.05 5.59 -18.29
CA PHE A 24 -5.25 5.87 -16.87
C PHE A 24 -6.03 4.71 -16.24
N LEU A 25 -5.51 4.14 -15.14
CA LEU A 25 -6.15 3.02 -14.46
C LEU A 25 -6.96 3.51 -13.26
N GLN A 26 -6.28 4.10 -12.29
CA GLN A 26 -6.91 4.71 -11.13
C GLN A 26 -5.96 5.64 -10.37
N GLN A 27 -6.52 6.49 -9.53
CA GLN A 27 -5.79 7.31 -8.58
C GLN A 27 -6.33 7.10 -7.18
N GLY A 28 -5.44 6.79 -6.24
CA GLY A 28 -5.69 6.84 -4.81
C GLY A 28 -5.15 8.13 -4.21
N GLU A 29 -5.13 8.19 -2.88
CA GLU A 29 -4.63 9.36 -2.16
C GLU A 29 -3.12 9.58 -2.37
N TYR A 30 -2.35 8.49 -2.44
CA TYR A 30 -0.88 8.51 -2.45
C TYR A 30 -0.26 8.06 -3.77
N ASN A 31 -1.04 7.42 -4.64
CA ASN A 31 -0.52 6.82 -5.86
C ASN A 31 -1.44 7.06 -7.06
N ILE A 32 -0.82 7.25 -8.22
CA ILE A 32 -1.49 7.28 -9.52
C ILE A 32 -1.02 6.06 -10.30
N ASN A 33 -1.96 5.29 -10.86
CA ASN A 33 -1.66 4.07 -11.59
C ASN A 33 -2.09 4.21 -13.05
N TYR A 34 -1.22 3.76 -13.95
CA TYR A 34 -1.47 3.67 -15.37
C TYR A 34 -1.32 2.22 -15.85
N LEU A 35 -2.18 1.81 -16.74
CA LEU A 35 -2.07 0.55 -17.46
C LEU A 35 -1.18 0.75 -18.69
N ILE A 36 -0.09 -0.01 -18.74
CA ILE A 36 0.76 -0.09 -19.93
C ILE A 36 0.42 -1.40 -20.62
N THR A 37 -0.02 -1.31 -21.86
CA THR A 37 -0.32 -2.48 -22.71
C THR A 37 0.68 -2.54 -23.83
N THR A 38 1.43 -3.62 -23.90
CA THR A 38 2.32 -3.98 -25.01
C THR A 38 1.64 -5.05 -25.88
N LYS A 39 2.31 -5.51 -26.93
CA LYS A 39 1.81 -6.59 -27.78
C LYS A 39 1.46 -7.85 -27.00
N ASP A 40 2.30 -8.22 -26.02
CA ASP A 40 2.25 -9.53 -25.37
C ASP A 40 1.94 -9.45 -23.86
N LYS A 41 2.02 -8.27 -23.25
CA LYS A 41 1.94 -8.12 -21.78
C LYS A 41 1.23 -6.85 -21.38
N LYS A 42 0.74 -6.89 -20.14
CA LYS A 42 0.20 -5.71 -19.46
C LYS A 42 0.98 -5.47 -18.17
N PHE A 43 1.20 -4.19 -17.87
CA PHE A 43 1.89 -3.75 -16.67
C PHE A 43 1.12 -2.62 -16.00
N VAL A 44 1.37 -2.42 -14.72
CA VAL A 44 0.99 -1.22 -14.00
C VAL A 44 2.21 -0.35 -13.82
N LEU A 45 2.13 0.88 -14.30
CA LEU A 45 3.07 1.94 -13.95
C LEU A 45 2.45 2.75 -12.81
N ARG A 46 3.03 2.62 -11.62
CA ARG A 46 2.61 3.35 -10.41
C ARG A 46 3.54 4.52 -10.17
N LEU A 47 2.94 5.69 -10.00
CA LEU A 47 3.64 6.91 -9.59
C LEU A 47 3.22 7.25 -8.16
N ASN A 48 4.19 7.46 -7.28
CA ASN A 48 3.93 7.91 -5.92
C ASN A 48 3.78 9.44 -5.89
N SER A 49 2.65 9.93 -5.41
CA SER A 49 2.34 11.37 -5.35
C SER A 49 2.57 11.99 -3.98
N LYS A 50 2.54 11.18 -2.91
CA LYS A 50 2.67 11.63 -1.52
C LYS A 50 3.24 10.50 -0.66
N SER A 51 3.73 10.83 0.53
CA SER A 51 4.12 9.84 1.53
C SER A 51 2.97 9.54 2.48
N GLN A 52 2.63 8.26 2.62
CA GLN A 52 1.66 7.77 3.59
C GLN A 52 2.30 7.49 4.97
N MET A 53 3.57 7.08 4.96
CA MET A 53 4.27 6.56 6.14
C MET A 53 5.36 7.51 6.63
N ASN A 54 5.42 8.74 6.12
CA ASN A 54 6.51 9.70 6.37
C ASN A 54 7.91 9.10 6.13
N LEU A 55 8.02 8.14 5.22
CA LEU A 55 9.28 7.54 4.84
C LEU A 55 9.98 8.41 3.80
N PRO A 56 11.29 8.66 3.95
CA PRO A 56 12.05 9.45 3.00
C PRO A 56 12.02 8.89 1.57
N ASN A 57 11.89 7.56 1.46
CA ASN A 57 11.88 6.85 0.18
C ASN A 57 10.79 5.76 0.19
N GLN A 58 9.53 6.20 0.23
CA GLN A 58 8.40 5.28 0.31
C GLN A 58 8.30 4.37 -0.91
N ILE A 59 8.62 4.86 -2.12
CA ILE A 59 8.53 4.06 -3.33
C ILE A 59 9.51 2.89 -3.32
N ARG A 60 10.72 3.09 -2.79
CA ARG A 60 11.72 2.03 -2.61
C ARG A 60 11.24 1.01 -1.58
N TYR A 61 10.71 1.47 -0.46
CA TYR A 61 10.14 0.61 0.56
C TYR A 61 9.00 -0.27 0.00
N GLU A 62 8.11 0.32 -0.79
CA GLU A 62 7.01 -0.40 -1.45
C GLU A 62 7.55 -1.45 -2.43
N TYR A 63 8.52 -1.08 -3.27
CA TYR A 63 9.17 -2.01 -4.19
C TYR A 63 9.82 -3.19 -3.48
N ASP A 64 10.63 -2.93 -2.46
CA ASP A 64 11.34 -3.97 -1.71
C ASP A 64 10.35 -4.89 -0.97
N THR A 65 9.26 -4.33 -0.44
CA THR A 65 8.18 -5.09 0.18
C THR A 65 7.49 -6.01 -0.84
N LEU A 66 7.06 -5.48 -1.99
CA LEU A 66 6.46 -6.30 -3.05
C LEU A 66 7.41 -7.36 -3.56
N LYS A 67 8.70 -7.03 -3.72
CA LYS A 67 9.74 -7.97 -4.13
C LYS A 67 9.91 -9.13 -3.14
N PHE A 68 9.88 -8.84 -1.86
CA PHE A 68 9.90 -9.85 -0.81
C PHE A 68 8.65 -10.73 -0.84
N LEU A 69 7.49 -10.13 -1.06
CA LEU A 69 6.19 -10.80 -1.08
C LEU A 69 5.93 -11.64 -2.34
N GLU A 70 6.71 -11.48 -3.42
CA GLU A 70 6.61 -12.33 -4.62
C GLU A 70 6.68 -13.82 -4.29
N LYS A 71 7.37 -14.20 -3.21
CA LYS A 71 7.47 -15.58 -2.71
C LYS A 71 6.11 -16.17 -2.34
N SER A 72 5.11 -15.35 -2.02
CA SER A 72 3.75 -15.80 -1.72
C SER A 72 3.02 -16.38 -2.93
N GLY A 73 3.40 -15.94 -4.14
CA GLY A 73 2.74 -16.26 -5.39
C GLY A 73 1.36 -15.61 -5.56
N VAL A 74 0.98 -14.68 -4.67
CA VAL A 74 -0.33 -14.00 -4.68
C VAL A 74 -0.24 -12.47 -4.77
N THR A 75 0.97 -11.94 -4.95
CA THR A 75 1.22 -10.51 -5.16
C THR A 75 1.77 -10.26 -6.56
N PRO A 76 1.63 -9.05 -7.12
CA PRO A 76 2.20 -8.74 -8.42
C PRO A 76 3.73 -8.84 -8.37
N LYS A 77 4.34 -9.30 -9.46
CA LYS A 77 5.79 -9.20 -9.67
C LYS A 77 6.16 -7.74 -9.92
N VAL A 78 7.29 -7.32 -9.37
CA VAL A 78 7.86 -6.01 -9.64
C VAL A 78 9.06 -6.13 -10.55
N TYR A 79 9.12 -5.26 -11.56
CA TYR A 79 10.13 -5.31 -12.61
C TYR A 79 11.14 -4.18 -12.51
N TYR A 80 10.69 -3.00 -12.08
CA TYR A 80 11.53 -1.81 -12.08
C TYR A 80 11.10 -0.83 -11.00
N VAL A 81 12.05 -0.11 -10.44
CA VAL A 81 11.81 1.03 -9.54
C VAL A 81 12.75 2.18 -9.89
N ASP A 82 12.20 3.36 -9.95
CA ASP A 82 12.95 4.61 -9.99
C ASP A 82 12.57 5.42 -8.76
N ASP A 83 13.51 5.52 -7.84
CA ASP A 83 13.41 6.27 -6.60
C ASP A 83 14.28 7.53 -6.63
N SER A 84 14.83 7.87 -7.79
CA SER A 84 15.49 9.14 -7.99
C SER A 84 14.48 10.28 -7.81
N ASP A 85 14.95 11.41 -7.26
CA ASP A 85 14.16 12.64 -7.15
C ASP A 85 13.93 13.21 -8.54
N SER A 86 13.06 12.52 -9.28
CA SER A 86 12.76 12.82 -10.66
C SER A 86 11.64 13.86 -10.74
N LYS A 87 11.58 14.59 -11.85
CA LYS A 87 10.49 15.53 -12.16
C LYS A 87 9.10 14.88 -12.20
N LEU A 88 9.02 13.56 -12.06
CA LEU A 88 7.81 12.75 -11.99
C LEU A 88 7.55 12.31 -10.56
N LEU A 89 7.01 13.21 -9.75
CA LEU A 89 6.54 12.88 -8.40
C LEU A 89 7.65 12.24 -7.51
N ASN A 90 7.26 11.45 -6.51
CA ASN A 90 8.17 10.88 -5.51
C ASN A 90 8.66 9.46 -5.88
N GLY A 91 8.66 9.12 -7.16
CA GLY A 91 9.16 7.86 -7.69
C GLY A 91 8.14 7.03 -8.46
N VAL A 92 8.65 5.97 -9.10
CA VAL A 92 7.93 5.13 -10.05
C VAL A 92 8.19 3.65 -9.78
N ILE A 93 7.16 2.80 -9.86
CA ILE A 93 7.27 1.33 -9.92
C ILE A 93 6.62 0.82 -11.20
N LEU A 94 7.30 -0.09 -11.91
CA LEU A 94 6.69 -0.94 -12.93
C LEU A 94 6.45 -2.32 -12.34
N MET A 95 5.20 -2.78 -12.40
CA MET A 95 4.81 -4.09 -11.87
C MET A 95 3.83 -4.82 -12.78
N GLU A 96 3.62 -6.09 -12.51
CA GLU A 96 2.65 -6.94 -13.18
C GLU A 96 1.23 -6.36 -13.04
N TYR A 97 0.49 -6.41 -14.14
CA TYR A 97 -0.95 -6.17 -14.09
C TYR A 97 -1.65 -7.49 -13.75
N LEU A 98 -2.32 -7.52 -12.62
CA LEU A 98 -3.19 -8.62 -12.22
C LEU A 98 -4.62 -8.27 -12.65
N ASP A 99 -5.17 -9.08 -13.56
CA ASP A 99 -6.55 -8.92 -13.97
C ASP A 99 -7.50 -9.35 -12.85
N GLY A 100 -8.58 -8.62 -12.66
CA GLY A 100 -9.51 -8.90 -11.58
C GLY A 100 -10.64 -7.88 -11.49
N ARG A 101 -11.53 -8.14 -10.54
CA ARG A 101 -12.60 -7.23 -10.14
C ARG A 101 -12.41 -6.78 -8.68
N SER A 102 -13.11 -5.74 -8.31
CA SER A 102 -13.18 -5.35 -6.90
C SER A 102 -13.71 -6.50 -6.03
N LEU A 103 -13.16 -6.60 -4.83
CA LEU A 103 -13.57 -7.60 -3.84
C LEU A 103 -15.01 -7.34 -3.39
N ILE A 104 -15.82 -8.40 -3.38
CA ILE A 104 -17.16 -8.40 -2.81
C ILE A 104 -17.08 -9.12 -1.46
N TYR A 105 -17.31 -8.39 -0.38
CA TYR A 105 -17.03 -8.87 0.98
C TYR A 105 -17.77 -10.17 1.31
N GLU A 106 -19.03 -10.29 0.90
CA GLU A 106 -19.87 -11.46 1.17
C GLU A 106 -19.42 -12.72 0.42
N GLU A 107 -18.84 -12.54 -0.78
CA GLU A 107 -18.46 -13.63 -1.68
C GLU A 107 -17.00 -14.03 -1.56
N ASP A 108 -16.11 -13.08 -1.26
CA ASP A 108 -14.69 -13.27 -1.42
C ASP A 108 -13.89 -13.40 -0.11
N ARG A 109 -14.59 -13.51 1.04
CA ARG A 109 -13.93 -13.63 2.36
C ARG A 109 -12.94 -14.80 2.44
N GLU A 110 -13.32 -15.97 1.94
CA GLU A 110 -12.44 -17.14 1.96
C GLU A 110 -11.23 -16.96 1.05
N LYS A 111 -11.41 -16.34 -0.13
CA LYS A 111 -10.30 -16.01 -1.04
C LYS A 111 -9.36 -15.00 -0.40
N ALA A 112 -9.90 -13.95 0.23
CA ALA A 112 -9.10 -12.97 0.96
C ALA A 112 -8.31 -13.63 2.10
N ALA A 113 -8.95 -14.47 2.92
CA ALA A 113 -8.29 -15.21 3.97
C ALA A 113 -7.16 -16.12 3.43
N TYR A 114 -7.39 -16.79 2.30
CA TYR A 114 -6.37 -17.58 1.63
C TYR A 114 -5.17 -16.73 1.18
N ILE A 115 -5.41 -15.58 0.54
CA ILE A 115 -4.35 -14.66 0.11
C ILE A 115 -3.54 -14.19 1.32
N PHE A 116 -4.22 -13.75 2.39
CA PHE A 116 -3.55 -13.34 3.63
C PHE A 116 -2.73 -14.49 4.23
N SER A 117 -3.25 -15.71 4.25
CA SER A 117 -2.51 -16.86 4.78
C SER A 117 -1.21 -17.12 4.00
N LYS A 118 -1.23 -16.95 2.67
CA LYS A 118 -0.03 -17.08 1.83
C LYS A 118 1.01 -16.00 2.15
N ILE A 119 0.58 -14.76 2.31
CA ILE A 119 1.46 -13.65 2.66
C ILE A 119 2.05 -13.87 4.07
N HIS A 120 1.21 -14.18 5.05
CA HIS A 120 1.64 -14.37 6.44
C HIS A 120 2.43 -15.66 6.68
N SER A 121 2.44 -16.61 5.74
CA SER A 121 3.28 -17.82 5.82
C SER A 121 4.73 -17.61 5.39
N ILE A 122 5.06 -16.43 4.86
CA ILE A 122 6.44 -16.13 4.44
C ILE A 122 7.32 -15.98 5.69
N ASP A 123 8.44 -16.70 5.70
CA ASP A 123 9.45 -16.50 6.72
C ASP A 123 10.08 -15.10 6.60
N ALA A 124 9.82 -14.28 7.60
CA ALA A 124 10.32 -12.91 7.70
C ALA A 124 11.61 -12.79 8.54
N SER A 125 12.23 -13.88 8.95
CA SER A 125 13.43 -13.87 9.81
C SER A 125 14.61 -13.05 9.22
N ASN A 126 14.67 -12.93 7.91
CA ASN A 126 15.68 -12.16 7.19
C ASN A 126 15.15 -10.82 6.61
N ALA A 127 13.98 -10.37 7.05
CA ALA A 127 13.33 -9.15 6.56
C ALA A 127 13.82 -7.89 7.31
N ASN A 128 15.13 -7.68 7.37
CA ASN A 128 15.77 -6.64 8.20
C ASN A 128 15.45 -5.19 7.75
N ASN A 129 14.93 -4.99 6.55
CA ASN A 129 14.65 -3.68 5.99
C ASN A 129 13.20 -3.24 6.20
N PHE A 130 12.38 -4.04 6.87
CA PHE A 130 10.97 -3.72 7.08
C PHE A 130 10.73 -3.08 8.44
N ILE A 131 9.70 -2.23 8.47
CA ILE A 131 9.23 -1.64 9.71
C ILE A 131 8.67 -2.75 10.58
N VAL A 132 9.18 -2.86 11.81
CA VAL A 132 8.73 -3.81 12.81
C VAL A 132 8.04 -3.06 13.94
N GLU A 133 6.75 -3.27 14.10
CA GLU A 133 6.01 -2.79 15.26
C GLU A 133 6.28 -3.73 16.44
N LYS A 134 7.07 -3.28 17.40
CA LYS A 134 7.48 -4.09 18.56
C LYS A 134 6.38 -4.23 19.61
N ASN A 135 5.53 -3.23 19.73
CA ASN A 135 4.49 -3.13 20.77
C ASN A 135 3.14 -2.78 20.17
N LEU A 136 2.75 -3.50 19.08
CA LEU A 136 1.56 -3.21 18.29
C LEU A 136 0.31 -2.91 19.13
N PHE A 137 0.04 -3.72 20.16
CA PHE A 137 -1.14 -3.55 20.99
C PHE A 137 -1.08 -2.25 21.81
N GLN A 138 0.07 -1.95 22.43
CA GLN A 138 0.25 -0.72 23.19
C GLN A 138 0.21 0.53 22.30
N ASP A 139 0.78 0.43 21.10
CA ASP A 139 0.78 1.53 20.14
C ASP A 139 -0.64 1.83 19.66
N ARG A 140 -1.46 0.79 19.41
CA ARG A 140 -2.89 0.96 19.05
C ARG A 140 -3.72 1.54 20.19
N ILE A 141 -3.47 1.16 21.45
CA ILE A 141 -4.13 1.78 22.61
C ILE A 141 -3.75 3.26 22.72
N SER A 142 -2.47 3.58 22.55
CA SER A 142 -1.98 4.96 22.62
C SER A 142 -2.60 5.83 21.51
N GLU A 143 -2.68 5.29 20.30
CA GLU A 143 -3.32 5.95 19.18
C GLU A 143 -4.83 6.14 19.42
N ALA A 144 -5.53 5.12 19.90
CA ALA A 144 -6.94 5.21 20.27
C ALA A 144 -7.19 6.28 21.33
N ASN A 145 -6.37 6.33 22.37
CA ASN A 145 -6.44 7.37 23.41
C ASN A 145 -6.24 8.77 22.82
N PHE A 146 -5.29 8.93 21.90
CA PHE A 146 -5.04 10.21 21.23
C PHE A 146 -6.28 10.70 20.47
N TRP A 147 -6.87 9.85 19.61
CA TRP A 147 -8.05 10.22 18.83
C TRP A 147 -9.31 10.38 19.67
N LEU A 148 -9.50 9.56 20.70
CA LEU A 148 -10.66 9.65 21.58
C LEU A 148 -10.65 10.88 22.48
N LYS A 149 -9.50 11.53 22.66
CA LYS A 149 -9.44 12.80 23.41
C LYS A 149 -10.39 13.84 22.84
N GLU A 150 -10.40 14.01 21.51
CA GLU A 150 -11.33 14.94 20.85
C GLU A 150 -12.80 14.54 21.03
N VAL A 151 -13.08 13.23 21.03
CA VAL A 151 -14.42 12.68 21.29
C VAL A 151 -14.87 13.02 22.70
N PHE A 152 -14.00 12.84 23.70
CA PHE A 152 -14.32 13.14 25.11
C PHE A 152 -14.52 14.64 25.36
N GLU A 153 -13.75 15.49 24.69
CA GLU A 153 -13.88 16.96 24.80
C GLU A 153 -15.07 17.51 24.01
N SER A 154 -15.57 16.77 23.01
CA SER A 154 -16.65 17.23 22.12
C SER A 154 -17.99 17.37 22.86
N LYS A 155 -18.65 18.51 22.66
CA LYS A 155 -20.04 18.75 23.12
C LYS A 155 -21.10 18.08 22.23
N LYS A 156 -20.69 17.58 21.05
CA LYS A 156 -21.60 16.92 20.07
C LYS A 156 -21.76 15.44 20.32
N VAL A 157 -20.87 14.82 21.09
CA VAL A 157 -20.91 13.40 21.43
C VAL A 157 -21.70 13.21 22.71
N SER A 158 -22.69 12.30 22.70
CA SER A 158 -23.53 12.01 23.84
C SER A 158 -22.72 11.42 25.00
N LYS A 159 -23.24 11.61 26.22
CA LYS A 159 -22.63 11.04 27.43
C LYS A 159 -22.52 9.52 27.36
N GLU A 160 -23.56 8.85 26.84
CA GLU A 160 -23.60 7.40 26.66
C GLU A 160 -22.47 6.90 25.76
N HIS A 161 -22.21 7.57 24.62
CA HIS A 161 -21.10 7.19 23.75
C HIS A 161 -19.74 7.40 24.43
N LYS A 162 -19.57 8.47 25.19
CA LYS A 162 -18.33 8.69 25.94
C LYS A 162 -18.09 7.59 26.97
N GLU A 163 -19.11 7.23 27.74
CA GLU A 163 -19.04 6.13 28.70
C GLU A 163 -18.74 4.77 28.05
N PHE A 164 -19.27 4.54 26.85
CA PHE A 164 -18.94 3.34 26.07
C PHE A 164 -17.45 3.30 25.70
N PHE A 165 -16.92 4.37 25.15
CA PHE A 165 -15.50 4.43 24.77
C PHE A 165 -14.58 4.32 25.98
N GLU A 166 -14.94 4.92 27.10
CA GLU A 166 -14.18 4.82 28.34
C GLU A 166 -14.12 3.38 28.86
N LYS A 167 -15.25 2.67 28.87
CA LYS A 167 -15.31 1.25 29.21
C LYS A 167 -14.50 0.38 28.25
N PHE A 168 -14.56 0.69 26.96
CA PHE A 168 -13.81 -0.04 25.94
C PHE A 168 -12.30 0.14 26.12
N LEU A 169 -11.81 1.36 26.33
CA LEU A 169 -10.39 1.61 26.60
C LEU A 169 -9.92 0.88 27.88
N ASN A 170 -10.69 0.97 28.95
CA ASN A 170 -10.39 0.26 30.19
C ASN A 170 -10.35 -1.27 29.99
N TYR A 171 -11.25 -1.81 29.16
CA TYR A 171 -11.20 -3.24 28.80
C TYR A 171 -9.91 -3.59 28.06
N LEU A 172 -9.51 -2.80 27.06
CA LEU A 172 -8.28 -3.04 26.32
C LEU A 172 -7.03 -2.95 27.21
N GLU A 173 -6.97 -1.99 28.13
CA GLU A 173 -5.85 -1.82 29.04
C GLU A 173 -5.70 -2.96 30.05
N ASN A 174 -6.81 -3.55 30.47
CA ASN A 174 -6.83 -4.65 31.44
C ASN A 174 -6.70 -6.05 30.84
N ASN A 175 -6.71 -6.19 29.50
CA ASN A 175 -6.64 -7.47 28.80
C ASN A 175 -5.48 -7.50 27.77
N LYS A 176 -4.32 -6.99 28.23
CA LYS A 176 -3.08 -6.99 27.43
C LYS A 176 -2.51 -8.39 27.25
#